data_b46777aba9daca3b335a653c77c8854f
#
_entry.id   b46777aba9daca3b335a653c77c8854f
#
_cell.length_a   1.000
_cell.length_b   1.000
_cell.length_c   1.000
_cell.angle_alpha   90.00
_cell.angle_beta   90.00
_cell.angle_gamma   90.00
#
_symmetry.space_group_name_H-M   'P 1'
#
loop_
_entity.id
_entity.type
_entity.pdbx_description
1 polymer ?
#
loop_
_entity_poly.entity_id
_entity_poly.type
_entity_poly.pdbx_seq_one_letter_code
_entity_poly.pdbx_strand_id
1 'polypeptide(L)'
;VYKKTLIIGLNYYLFNLKIIFKTTLKKESEYFLDKEYDTKIYGRDDLNFKDFECCIFNNCNFSACTFLAVTFIDCVFNDCIFSEAKINYVAFRTAAFNRCEIKEVNFAMCDKLIFEVHFYDCILDFSKFYTLKIKGTTFTNCSLVAVDFMATDLTSVLFDNCDLYRSEFDKATANKADFKTSYNYTIDPSKTKLKKAVFALKEVKGLLFKHDVMVS
;
A
#
# COMPACT_ATOMS: atom_id res chain seq x y z
N VAL A 1 -27.48 0.14 10.15
CA VAL A 1 -27.58 1.51 9.64
C VAL A 1 -26.68 2.44 10.45
N TYR A 2 -26.71 2.44 11.78
CA TYR A 2 -25.94 3.36 12.65
C TYR A 2 -24.41 3.29 12.50
N LYS A 3 -23.81 2.11 12.26
CA LYS A 3 -22.34 1.98 12.08
C LYS A 3 -21.79 2.61 10.79
N LYS A 4 -22.57 2.59 9.71
CA LYS A 4 -22.15 3.22 8.43
C LYS A 4 -22.16 4.75 8.53
N THR A 5 -23.14 5.32 9.21
CA THR A 5 -23.26 6.77 9.39
C THR A 5 -22.13 7.32 10.27
N LEU A 6 -21.71 6.54 11.29
CA LEU A 6 -20.61 6.94 12.19
C LEU A 6 -19.25 6.98 11.46
N ILE A 7 -18.99 6.02 10.56
CA ILE A 7 -17.75 5.95 9.78
C ILE A 7 -17.67 7.06 8.73
N ILE A 8 -18.79 7.38 8.08
CA ILE A 8 -18.88 8.51 7.13
C ILE A 8 -18.69 9.84 7.86
N GLY A 9 -19.29 10.00 9.03
CA GLY A 9 -19.13 11.19 9.88
C GLY A 9 -17.68 11.36 10.37
N LEU A 10 -17.01 10.29 10.74
CA LEU A 10 -15.61 10.33 11.19
C LEU A 10 -14.66 10.69 10.06
N ASN A 11 -14.87 10.14 8.86
CA ASN A 11 -14.08 10.47 7.66
C ASN A 11 -14.31 11.93 7.22
N TYR A 12 -15.55 12.43 7.30
CA TYR A 12 -15.86 13.83 7.01
C TYR A 12 -15.26 14.78 8.06
N TYR A 13 -15.27 14.38 9.32
CA TYR A 13 -14.68 15.14 10.43
C TYR A 13 -13.14 15.18 10.30
N LEU A 14 -12.51 14.08 9.95
CA LEU A 14 -11.05 14.00 9.71
C LEU A 14 -10.62 14.76 8.46
N PHE A 15 -11.44 14.76 7.39
CA PHE A 15 -11.21 15.57 6.20
C PHE A 15 -11.31 17.08 6.51
N ASN A 16 -12.33 17.48 7.29
CA ASN A 16 -12.46 18.86 7.75
C ASN A 16 -11.38 19.27 8.75
N LEU A 17 -10.91 18.36 9.61
CA LEU A 17 -9.74 18.58 10.47
C LEU A 17 -8.48 18.82 9.63
N LYS A 18 -8.28 18.08 8.52
CA LYS A 18 -7.15 18.28 7.59
C LYS A 18 -7.22 19.66 6.93
N ILE A 19 -8.44 20.10 6.52
CA ILE A 19 -8.66 21.45 6.00
C ILE A 19 -8.47 22.51 7.09
N ILE A 20 -9.02 22.29 8.27
CA ILE A 20 -8.89 23.21 9.42
C ILE A 20 -7.43 23.28 9.88
N PHE A 21 -6.70 22.14 9.95
CA PHE A 21 -5.27 22.15 10.27
C PHE A 21 -4.44 22.88 9.22
N LYS A 22 -4.71 22.70 7.91
CA LYS A 22 -4.07 23.49 6.85
C LYS A 22 -4.41 24.98 6.94
N THR A 23 -5.66 25.34 7.30
CA THR A 23 -6.09 26.73 7.38
C THR A 23 -5.77 27.43 8.70
N THR A 24 -5.78 26.71 9.82
CA THR A 24 -5.58 27.33 11.15
C THR A 24 -4.09 27.52 11.47
N LEU A 25 -3.20 26.68 10.94
CA LEU A 25 -1.76 26.82 11.19
C LEU A 25 -1.04 27.75 10.20
N LYS A 26 -1.73 28.29 9.16
CA LYS A 26 -1.12 29.19 8.14
C LYS A 26 0.27 28.74 7.65
N LYS A 27 0.61 27.45 7.80
CA LYS A 27 1.83 26.91 7.25
C LYS A 27 1.50 26.54 5.80
N GLU A 28 1.87 27.39 4.85
CA GLU A 28 1.87 27.03 3.44
C GLU A 28 2.68 25.74 3.32
N SER A 29 2.13 24.75 2.61
CA SER A 29 2.89 23.53 2.34
C SER A 29 4.09 23.91 1.50
N GLU A 30 5.28 23.49 1.91
CA GLU A 30 6.46 23.64 1.06
C GLU A 30 6.30 22.69 -0.13
N TYR A 31 6.41 23.25 -1.33
CA TYR A 31 6.25 22.50 -2.57
C TYR A 31 7.59 22.29 -3.27
N PHE A 32 7.84 21.08 -3.67
CA PHE A 32 9.08 20.63 -4.31
C PHE A 32 8.73 19.95 -5.64
N LEU A 33 9.25 20.49 -6.75
CA LEU A 33 9.05 19.99 -8.10
C LEU A 33 10.40 19.57 -8.70
N ASP A 34 10.44 18.41 -9.38
CA ASP A 34 11.60 17.92 -10.14
C ASP A 34 12.89 17.92 -9.29
N LYS A 35 12.81 17.46 -8.03
CA LYS A 35 13.97 17.38 -7.13
C LYS A 35 14.45 15.95 -7.01
N GLU A 36 15.77 15.82 -6.89
CA GLU A 36 16.43 14.57 -6.54
C GLU A 36 17.06 14.67 -5.15
N TYR A 37 16.81 13.64 -4.35
CA TYR A 37 17.36 13.50 -3.00
C TYR A 37 18.13 12.20 -2.94
N ASP A 38 19.37 12.25 -2.46
CA ASP A 38 20.21 11.07 -2.35
C ASP A 38 20.79 10.93 -0.95
N THR A 39 20.81 9.69 -0.44
CA THR A 39 21.42 9.32 0.85
C THR A 39 20.97 10.16 2.05
N LYS A 40 19.72 10.63 2.03
CA LYS A 40 19.15 11.41 3.14
C LYS A 40 18.60 10.51 4.23
N ILE A 41 18.88 10.86 5.47
CA ILE A 41 18.24 10.30 6.66
C ILE A 41 17.31 11.36 7.20
N TYR A 42 16.00 11.07 7.15
CA TYR A 42 14.99 12.03 7.60
C TYR A 42 14.62 11.76 9.05
N GLY A 43 14.59 12.82 9.82
CA GLY A 43 14.08 12.80 11.19
C GLY A 43 12.54 12.78 11.23
N ARG A 44 12.00 12.69 12.43
CA ARG A 44 10.59 12.44 12.70
C ARG A 44 9.63 13.36 11.95
N ASP A 45 9.90 14.64 11.91
CA ASP A 45 8.97 15.66 11.40
C ASP A 45 9.50 16.41 10.17
N ASP A 46 10.63 15.97 9.61
CA ASP A 46 11.33 16.67 8.53
C ASP A 46 10.50 16.86 7.25
N LEU A 47 9.55 15.93 7.01
CA LEU A 47 8.73 15.95 5.80
C LEU A 47 7.31 16.47 6.03
N ASN A 48 6.94 16.79 7.26
CA ASN A 48 5.59 17.25 7.57
C ASN A 48 5.20 18.49 6.76
N PHE A 49 3.97 18.49 6.22
CA PHE A 49 3.40 19.59 5.44
C PHE A 49 4.15 19.90 4.13
N LYS A 50 4.80 18.91 3.53
CA LYS A 50 5.50 19.05 2.26
C LYS A 50 4.77 18.31 1.14
N ASP A 51 4.74 18.93 -0.02
CA ASP A 51 4.20 18.35 -1.24
C ASP A 51 5.36 18.17 -2.24
N PHE A 52 5.53 16.94 -2.73
CA PHE A 52 6.55 16.56 -3.69
C PHE A 52 5.89 16.12 -4.99
N GLU A 53 6.36 16.66 -6.12
CA GLU A 53 5.88 16.29 -7.45
C GLU A 53 7.08 16.02 -8.37
N CYS A 54 7.03 14.93 -9.12
CA CYS A 54 8.08 14.45 -10.00
C CYS A 54 9.45 14.33 -9.30
N CYS A 55 9.45 14.03 -7.99
CA CYS A 55 10.68 13.94 -7.21
C CYS A 55 11.22 12.51 -7.15
N ILE A 56 12.54 12.40 -7.09
CA ILE A 56 13.24 11.12 -6.99
C ILE A 56 13.98 11.07 -5.65
N PHE A 57 13.80 9.97 -4.94
CA PHE A 57 14.49 9.70 -3.67
C PHE A 57 15.34 8.45 -3.84
N ASN A 58 16.66 8.59 -3.73
CA ASN A 58 17.62 7.50 -3.85
C ASN A 58 18.27 7.23 -2.49
N ASN A 59 18.34 5.97 -2.08
CA ASN A 59 19.02 5.53 -0.85
C ASN A 59 18.58 6.31 0.42
N CYS A 60 17.34 6.79 0.47
CA CYS A 60 16.85 7.59 1.58
C CYS A 60 16.26 6.73 2.69
N ASN A 61 16.46 7.18 3.94
CA ASN A 61 15.89 6.51 5.10
C ASN A 61 14.76 7.34 5.72
N PHE A 62 13.55 6.80 5.70
CA PHE A 62 12.32 7.38 6.23
C PHE A 62 11.79 6.68 7.47
N SER A 63 12.49 5.69 8.02
CA SER A 63 11.99 4.81 9.09
C SER A 63 11.59 5.56 10.36
N ALA A 64 12.24 6.68 10.66
CA ALA A 64 11.91 7.53 11.81
C ALA A 64 10.73 8.49 11.56
N CYS A 65 10.26 8.63 10.31
CA CYS A 65 9.30 9.66 9.92
C CYS A 65 7.89 9.40 10.45
N THR A 66 7.25 10.47 10.93
CA THR A 66 5.81 10.54 11.08
C THR A 66 5.28 11.51 10.05
N PHE A 67 4.94 11.02 8.89
CA PHE A 67 4.43 11.85 7.81
C PHE A 67 3.07 12.47 8.17
N LEU A 68 3.00 13.78 8.26
CA LEU A 68 1.76 14.52 8.50
C LEU A 68 1.45 15.42 7.32
N ALA A 69 0.33 15.19 6.66
CA ALA A 69 -0.14 15.99 5.51
C ALA A 69 0.91 16.13 4.39
N VAL A 70 1.59 15.03 4.08
CA VAL A 70 2.57 14.94 2.98
C VAL A 70 1.87 14.43 1.73
N THR A 71 2.25 14.95 0.58
CA THR A 71 1.78 14.45 -0.71
C THR A 71 2.97 14.08 -1.60
N PHE A 72 2.89 12.92 -2.24
CA PHE A 72 3.82 12.48 -3.28
C PHE A 72 3.03 12.27 -4.57
N ILE A 73 3.36 13.04 -5.61
CA ILE A 73 2.74 12.97 -6.94
C ILE A 73 3.85 12.61 -7.93
N ASP A 74 3.65 11.55 -8.71
CA ASP A 74 4.62 11.08 -9.72
C ASP A 74 6.04 10.92 -9.17
N CYS A 75 6.15 10.50 -7.90
CA CYS A 75 7.44 10.35 -7.22
C CYS A 75 7.99 8.93 -7.35
N VAL A 76 9.31 8.83 -7.37
CA VAL A 76 10.03 7.55 -7.43
C VAL A 76 10.94 7.40 -6.21
N PHE A 77 10.88 6.23 -5.59
CA PHE A 77 11.71 5.86 -4.45
C PHE A 77 12.59 4.67 -4.85
N ASN A 78 13.90 4.84 -4.84
CA ASN A 78 14.88 3.83 -5.18
C ASN A 78 15.71 3.49 -3.94
N ASP A 79 15.80 2.21 -3.61
CA ASP A 79 16.66 1.70 -2.52
C ASP A 79 16.40 2.39 -1.17
N CYS A 80 15.13 2.77 -0.92
CA CYS A 80 14.73 3.53 0.27
C CYS A 80 14.22 2.61 1.40
N ILE A 81 14.32 3.10 2.64
CA ILE A 81 13.86 2.41 3.85
C ILE A 81 12.67 3.17 4.44
N PHE A 82 11.52 2.49 4.51
CA PHE A 82 10.28 2.99 5.12
C PHE A 82 9.83 2.15 6.32
N SER A 83 10.59 1.12 6.69
CA SER A 83 10.16 0.17 7.72
C SER A 83 9.74 0.88 9.00
N GLU A 84 8.53 0.53 9.50
CA GLU A 84 7.88 1.13 10.66
C GLU A 84 7.50 2.63 10.53
N ALA A 85 7.73 3.27 9.38
CA ALA A 85 7.34 4.66 9.16
C ALA A 85 5.83 4.86 9.35
N LYS A 86 5.45 5.96 9.99
CA LYS A 86 4.05 6.29 10.25
C LYS A 86 3.50 7.18 9.12
N ILE A 87 2.88 6.57 8.13
CA ILE A 87 2.39 7.23 6.93
C ILE A 87 0.89 7.64 7.01
N ASN A 88 0.46 8.10 8.17
CA ASN A 88 -0.94 8.48 8.37
C ASN A 88 -1.31 9.70 7.54
N TYR A 89 -2.35 9.58 6.71
CA TYR A 89 -2.85 10.63 5.83
C TYR A 89 -1.89 11.11 4.74
N VAL A 90 -0.85 10.33 4.43
CA VAL A 90 -0.01 10.57 3.25
C VAL A 90 -0.84 10.35 1.99
N ALA A 91 -0.71 11.24 1.02
CA ALA A 91 -1.28 11.05 -0.30
C ALA A 91 -0.20 10.52 -1.26
N PHE A 92 -0.36 9.29 -1.73
CA PHE A 92 0.44 8.74 -2.83
C PHE A 92 -0.38 8.77 -4.12
N ARG A 93 0.05 9.55 -5.10
CA ARG A 93 -0.57 9.71 -6.41
C ARG A 93 0.45 9.36 -7.47
N THR A 94 0.35 8.16 -8.03
CA THR A 94 1.32 7.62 -9.00
C THR A 94 2.74 7.54 -8.42
N ALA A 95 2.90 6.83 -7.31
CA ALA A 95 4.22 6.63 -6.71
C ALA A 95 4.79 5.25 -7.05
N ALA A 96 6.08 5.18 -7.38
CA ALA A 96 6.80 3.94 -7.64
C ALA A 96 7.88 3.70 -6.59
N PHE A 97 7.93 2.45 -6.10
CA PHE A 97 8.94 2.00 -5.14
C PHE A 97 9.78 0.90 -5.78
N ASN A 98 11.08 1.09 -5.87
CA ASN A 98 12.04 0.17 -6.47
C ASN A 98 13.06 -0.25 -5.43
N ARG A 99 13.22 -1.54 -5.18
CA ARG A 99 14.18 -2.12 -4.22
C ARG A 99 14.10 -1.51 -2.81
N CYS A 100 12.88 -1.16 -2.39
CA CYS A 100 12.65 -0.54 -1.08
C CYS A 100 12.34 -1.56 0.02
N GLU A 101 12.76 -1.25 1.25
CA GLU A 101 12.33 -1.96 2.44
C GLU A 101 11.18 -1.20 3.11
N ILE A 102 9.98 -1.84 3.14
CA ILE A 102 8.72 -1.20 3.57
C ILE A 102 8.00 -2.09 4.58
N LYS A 103 8.75 -2.68 5.52
CA LYS A 103 8.18 -3.62 6.49
C LYS A 103 7.30 -2.91 7.51
N GLU A 104 6.21 -3.57 7.93
CA GLU A 104 5.30 -3.11 9.00
C GLU A 104 4.63 -1.75 8.74
N VAL A 105 4.61 -1.28 7.48
CA VAL A 105 3.99 -0.01 7.11
C VAL A 105 2.49 -0.16 6.94
N ASN A 106 1.71 0.75 7.54
CA ASN A 106 0.25 0.73 7.46
C ASN A 106 -0.28 1.69 6.38
N PHE A 107 -0.36 1.20 5.13
CA PHE A 107 -0.93 1.96 4.02
C PHE A 107 -2.43 2.21 4.16
N ALA A 108 -3.16 1.40 4.93
CA ALA A 108 -4.58 1.60 5.16
C ALA A 108 -4.93 2.94 5.85
N MET A 109 -3.93 3.60 6.43
CA MET A 109 -4.04 4.93 7.05
C MET A 109 -3.73 6.08 6.09
N CYS A 110 -3.33 5.80 4.84
CA CYS A 110 -3.09 6.81 3.81
C CYS A 110 -4.38 7.51 3.35
N ASP A 111 -4.22 8.61 2.63
CA ASP A 111 -5.32 9.26 1.94
C ASP A 111 -5.90 8.31 0.88
N LYS A 112 -7.21 8.05 0.98
CA LYS A 112 -7.90 7.07 0.12
C LYS A 112 -8.55 7.68 -1.12
N LEU A 113 -8.44 8.99 -1.31
CA LEU A 113 -9.14 9.66 -2.42
C LEU A 113 -8.53 9.24 -3.77
N ILE A 114 -7.20 9.31 -3.86
CA ILE A 114 -6.42 8.78 -4.98
C ILE A 114 -5.24 8.08 -4.33
N PHE A 115 -5.17 6.77 -4.46
CA PHE A 115 -4.07 5.97 -3.96
C PHE A 115 -3.59 5.08 -5.12
N GLU A 116 -2.48 5.45 -5.74
CA GLU A 116 -1.90 4.75 -6.88
C GLU A 116 -0.41 4.54 -6.62
N VAL A 117 -0.03 3.28 -6.50
CA VAL A 117 1.33 2.86 -6.13
C VAL A 117 1.73 1.62 -6.90
N HIS A 118 3.03 1.49 -7.19
CA HIS A 118 3.62 0.29 -7.78
C HIS A 118 4.88 -0.10 -7.03
N PHE A 119 5.14 -1.40 -6.91
CA PHE A 119 6.27 -1.92 -6.15
C PHE A 119 7.06 -2.91 -6.99
N TYR A 120 8.39 -2.72 -7.06
CA TYR A 120 9.32 -3.53 -7.83
C TYR A 120 10.51 -3.91 -6.95
N ASP A 121 10.78 -5.21 -6.82
CA ASP A 121 11.88 -5.77 -6.02
C ASP A 121 11.84 -5.31 -4.54
N CYS A 122 10.65 -5.12 -3.97
CA CYS A 122 10.46 -4.56 -2.63
C CYS A 122 10.19 -5.63 -1.57
N ILE A 123 10.49 -5.30 -0.32
CA ILE A 123 10.12 -6.09 0.86
C ILE A 123 9.01 -5.34 1.61
N LEU A 124 7.78 -5.89 1.59
CA LEU A 124 6.60 -5.29 2.23
C LEU A 124 6.04 -6.14 3.39
N ASP A 125 6.85 -7.03 3.93
CA ASP A 125 6.42 -7.98 4.95
C ASP A 125 5.70 -7.29 6.12
N PHE A 126 4.60 -7.90 6.59
CA PHE A 126 3.74 -7.40 7.68
C PHE A 126 3.07 -6.05 7.42
N SER A 127 3.15 -5.51 6.22
CA SER A 127 2.48 -4.27 5.84
C SER A 127 0.97 -4.45 5.69
N LYS A 128 0.21 -3.34 5.77
CA LYS A 128 -1.24 -3.38 5.81
C LYS A 128 -1.87 -2.53 4.72
N PHE A 129 -2.72 -3.17 3.91
CA PHE A 129 -3.50 -2.54 2.83
C PHE A 129 -5.02 -2.67 3.04
N TYR A 130 -5.46 -3.16 4.21
CA TYR A 130 -6.87 -3.47 4.45
C TYR A 130 -7.80 -2.31 4.07
N THR A 131 -8.94 -2.64 3.46
CA THR A 131 -9.98 -1.70 3.00
C THR A 131 -9.55 -0.68 1.94
N LEU A 132 -8.32 -0.71 1.44
CA LEU A 132 -7.89 0.16 0.35
C LEU A 132 -8.46 -0.27 -1.01
N LYS A 133 -8.46 0.67 -1.95
CA LYS A 133 -8.69 0.40 -3.37
C LYS A 133 -7.35 0.56 -4.08
N ILE A 134 -6.72 -0.56 -4.43
CA ILE A 134 -5.43 -0.60 -5.11
C ILE A 134 -5.55 -1.29 -6.48
N LYS A 135 -6.63 -0.96 -7.19
CA LYS A 135 -6.90 -1.53 -8.51
C LYS A 135 -5.76 -1.26 -9.48
N GLY A 136 -5.33 -2.30 -10.20
CA GLY A 136 -4.28 -2.17 -11.21
C GLY A 136 -2.88 -1.94 -10.64
N THR A 137 -2.70 -1.94 -9.33
CA THR A 137 -1.37 -1.93 -8.70
C THR A 137 -0.54 -3.11 -9.21
N THR A 138 0.75 -2.87 -9.41
CA THR A 138 1.72 -3.91 -9.76
C THR A 138 2.64 -4.16 -8.57
N PHE A 139 2.78 -5.44 -8.23
CA PHE A 139 3.82 -5.96 -7.36
C PHE A 139 4.68 -6.92 -8.20
N THR A 140 5.94 -6.61 -8.40
CA THR A 140 6.88 -7.46 -9.16
C THR A 140 8.08 -7.80 -8.29
N ASN A 141 8.42 -9.10 -8.20
CA ASN A 141 9.53 -9.62 -7.41
C ASN A 141 9.47 -9.20 -5.93
N CYS A 142 8.28 -9.08 -5.36
CA CYS A 142 8.13 -8.57 -4.00
C CYS A 142 8.01 -9.68 -2.96
N SER A 143 8.58 -9.46 -1.77
CA SER A 143 8.22 -10.18 -0.56
C SER A 143 6.98 -9.52 0.04
N LEU A 144 5.90 -10.30 0.14
CA LEU A 144 4.61 -9.89 0.68
C LEU A 144 4.20 -10.82 1.82
N VAL A 145 5.15 -11.24 2.65
CA VAL A 145 4.92 -12.19 3.74
C VAL A 145 4.05 -11.54 4.81
N ALA A 146 2.96 -12.23 5.17
CA ALA A 146 2.01 -11.80 6.20
C ALA A 146 1.43 -10.40 5.98
N VAL A 147 1.25 -10.00 4.72
CA VAL A 147 0.59 -8.72 4.37
C VAL A 147 -0.92 -8.82 4.55
N ASP A 148 -1.52 -7.79 5.12
CA ASP A 148 -2.97 -7.71 5.33
C ASP A 148 -3.66 -7.02 4.14
N PHE A 149 -4.30 -7.82 3.26
CA PHE A 149 -5.17 -7.37 2.18
C PHE A 149 -6.66 -7.54 2.50
N MET A 150 -7.03 -7.68 3.77
CA MET A 150 -8.43 -7.91 4.16
C MET A 150 -9.35 -6.79 3.64
N ALA A 151 -10.46 -7.18 3.00
CA ALA A 151 -11.45 -6.27 2.42
C ALA A 151 -10.88 -5.25 1.41
N THR A 152 -9.69 -5.49 0.84
CA THR A 152 -9.04 -4.65 -0.16
C THR A 152 -9.65 -4.88 -1.54
N ASP A 153 -9.75 -3.83 -2.35
CA ASP A 153 -10.09 -3.96 -3.76
C ASP A 153 -8.81 -4.15 -4.60
N LEU A 154 -8.53 -5.39 -4.91
CA LEU A 154 -7.40 -5.89 -5.70
C LEU A 154 -7.78 -6.12 -7.17
N THR A 155 -8.85 -5.51 -7.67
CA THR A 155 -9.30 -5.75 -9.05
C THR A 155 -8.19 -5.44 -10.05
N SER A 156 -7.84 -6.42 -10.89
CA SER A 156 -6.79 -6.31 -11.91
C SER A 156 -5.39 -6.00 -11.36
N VAL A 157 -5.11 -6.31 -10.10
CA VAL A 157 -3.75 -6.24 -9.54
C VAL A 157 -2.89 -7.33 -10.18
N LEU A 158 -1.64 -6.99 -10.47
CA LEU A 158 -0.62 -7.94 -10.90
C LEU A 158 0.29 -8.29 -9.71
N PHE A 159 0.32 -9.57 -9.37
CA PHE A 159 1.32 -10.15 -8.47
C PHE A 159 2.28 -10.99 -9.31
N ASP A 160 3.38 -10.40 -9.74
CA ASP A 160 4.38 -11.05 -10.58
C ASP A 160 5.58 -11.49 -9.75
N ASN A 161 5.81 -12.81 -9.68
CA ASN A 161 6.90 -13.43 -8.92
C ASN A 161 6.97 -12.97 -7.45
N CYS A 162 5.80 -12.92 -6.76
CA CYS A 162 5.71 -12.49 -5.36
C CYS A 162 5.59 -13.67 -4.40
N ASP A 163 6.24 -13.57 -3.24
CA ASP A 163 6.00 -14.46 -2.10
C ASP A 163 4.82 -13.92 -1.27
N LEU A 164 3.72 -14.67 -1.24
CA LEU A 164 2.48 -14.32 -0.55
C LEU A 164 2.26 -15.18 0.71
N TYR A 165 3.35 -15.72 1.29
CA TYR A 165 3.25 -16.57 2.46
C TYR A 165 2.53 -15.87 3.62
N ARG A 166 1.46 -16.51 4.13
CA ARG A 166 0.60 -16.00 5.22
C ARG A 166 -0.09 -14.67 4.95
N SER A 167 -0.12 -14.17 3.72
CA SER A 167 -0.91 -12.98 3.38
C SER A 167 -2.41 -13.25 3.47
N GLU A 168 -3.16 -12.29 4.02
CA GLU A 168 -4.60 -12.43 4.29
C GLU A 168 -5.45 -11.72 3.24
N PHE A 169 -6.41 -12.47 2.65
CA PHE A 169 -7.28 -11.98 1.56
C PHE A 169 -8.78 -12.02 1.92
N ASP A 170 -9.14 -12.30 3.17
CA ASP A 170 -10.53 -12.42 3.59
C ASP A 170 -11.33 -11.16 3.22
N LYS A 171 -12.51 -11.33 2.58
CA LYS A 171 -13.38 -10.27 2.09
C LYS A 171 -12.78 -9.38 0.99
N ALA A 172 -11.58 -9.67 0.48
CA ALA A 172 -11.00 -8.94 -0.63
C ALA A 172 -11.78 -9.16 -1.94
N THR A 173 -11.62 -8.21 -2.87
CA THR A 173 -12.13 -8.32 -4.23
C THR A 173 -10.92 -8.38 -5.17
N ALA A 174 -10.52 -9.59 -5.59
CA ALA A 174 -9.41 -9.85 -6.49
C ALA A 174 -9.89 -10.29 -7.90
N ASN A 175 -10.96 -9.68 -8.39
CA ASN A 175 -11.46 -9.96 -9.72
C ASN A 175 -10.42 -9.58 -10.78
N LYS A 176 -10.13 -10.50 -11.72
CA LYS A 176 -9.11 -10.32 -12.78
C LYS A 176 -7.69 -10.09 -12.24
N ALA A 177 -7.43 -10.30 -10.96
CA ALA A 177 -6.06 -10.26 -10.44
C ALA A 177 -5.23 -11.40 -11.02
N ASP A 178 -3.96 -11.16 -11.24
CA ASP A 178 -3.03 -12.14 -11.79
C ASP A 178 -2.05 -12.61 -10.71
N PHE A 179 -2.14 -13.90 -10.36
CA PHE A 179 -1.26 -14.60 -9.42
C PHE A 179 -0.42 -15.69 -10.12
N LYS A 180 -0.35 -15.67 -11.46
CA LYS A 180 0.18 -16.77 -12.27
C LYS A 180 1.62 -17.14 -11.94
N THR A 181 2.44 -16.18 -11.55
CA THR A 181 3.85 -16.38 -11.24
C THR A 181 4.15 -16.35 -9.77
N SER A 182 3.18 -15.95 -8.94
CA SER A 182 3.34 -15.84 -7.49
C SER A 182 3.11 -17.18 -6.78
N TYR A 183 3.58 -17.28 -5.54
CA TYR A 183 3.64 -18.53 -4.80
C TYR A 183 3.35 -18.34 -3.31
N ASN A 184 3.21 -19.46 -2.59
CA ASN A 184 2.94 -19.55 -1.15
C ASN A 184 1.61 -18.91 -0.70
N TYR A 185 0.72 -18.52 -1.59
CA TYR A 185 -0.56 -17.92 -1.19
C TYR A 185 -1.52 -18.97 -0.61
N THR A 186 -2.36 -18.52 0.31
CA THR A 186 -3.50 -19.28 0.84
C THR A 186 -4.74 -18.39 0.76
N ILE A 187 -5.54 -18.56 -0.30
CA ILE A 187 -6.71 -17.72 -0.58
C ILE A 187 -7.97 -18.58 -0.51
N ASP A 188 -8.93 -18.22 0.34
CA ASP A 188 -10.21 -18.90 0.46
C ASP A 188 -11.21 -18.37 -0.57
N PRO A 189 -11.58 -19.16 -1.61
CA PRO A 189 -12.53 -18.72 -2.65
C PRO A 189 -13.95 -18.46 -2.11
N SER A 190 -14.30 -19.00 -0.94
CA SER A 190 -15.60 -18.75 -0.31
C SER A 190 -15.69 -17.38 0.35
N LYS A 191 -14.53 -16.78 0.68
CA LYS A 191 -14.42 -15.49 1.36
C LYS A 191 -13.89 -14.37 0.50
N THR A 192 -13.24 -14.70 -0.65
CA THR A 192 -12.56 -13.75 -1.54
C THR A 192 -13.22 -13.79 -2.91
N LYS A 193 -13.50 -12.63 -3.52
CA LYS A 193 -14.07 -12.55 -4.86
C LYS A 193 -12.97 -12.72 -5.91
N LEU A 194 -12.99 -13.82 -6.65
CA LEU A 194 -11.94 -14.23 -7.60
C LEU A 194 -12.40 -14.33 -9.05
N LYS A 195 -13.45 -13.59 -9.45
CA LYS A 195 -14.00 -13.69 -10.81
C LYS A 195 -12.93 -13.36 -11.87
N LYS A 196 -12.59 -14.34 -12.71
CA LYS A 196 -11.54 -14.24 -13.74
C LYS A 196 -10.13 -13.96 -13.20
N ALA A 197 -9.86 -14.25 -11.93
CA ALA A 197 -8.48 -14.24 -11.42
C ALA A 197 -7.70 -15.41 -12.05
N VAL A 198 -6.39 -15.21 -12.24
CA VAL A 198 -5.50 -16.17 -12.89
C VAL A 198 -4.51 -16.73 -11.87
N PHE A 199 -4.34 -18.06 -11.88
CA PHE A 199 -3.46 -18.79 -10.96
C PHE A 199 -2.60 -19.80 -11.71
N ALA A 200 -1.38 -20.07 -11.20
CA ALA A 200 -0.58 -21.18 -11.71
C ALA A 200 -1.17 -22.53 -11.27
N LEU A 201 -1.21 -23.49 -12.18
CA LEU A 201 -1.72 -24.83 -11.84
C LEU A 201 -0.94 -25.47 -10.69
N LYS A 202 0.37 -25.31 -10.65
CA LYS A 202 1.24 -25.84 -9.59
C LYS A 202 0.95 -25.29 -8.19
N GLU A 203 0.36 -24.09 -8.10
CA GLU A 203 0.07 -23.40 -6.84
C GLU A 203 -1.43 -23.46 -6.46
N VAL A 204 -2.27 -24.11 -7.26
CA VAL A 204 -3.74 -24.19 -7.03
C VAL A 204 -4.11 -24.78 -5.68
N LYS A 205 -3.24 -25.58 -5.08
CA LYS A 205 -3.40 -26.09 -3.71
C LYS A 205 -3.65 -24.99 -2.69
N GLY A 206 -3.09 -23.78 -2.90
CA GLY A 206 -3.30 -22.63 -2.04
C GLY A 206 -4.76 -22.13 -1.99
N LEU A 207 -5.58 -22.46 -3.00
CA LEU A 207 -7.01 -22.16 -3.00
C LEU A 207 -7.84 -23.22 -2.24
N LEU A 208 -7.27 -24.40 -2.02
CA LEU A 208 -7.95 -25.55 -1.41
C LEU A 208 -7.54 -25.80 0.05
N PHE A 209 -6.48 -25.13 0.49
CA PHE A 209 -5.88 -25.37 1.81
C PHE A 209 -6.88 -25.24 2.97
N LYS A 210 -7.80 -24.27 2.91
CA LYS A 210 -8.81 -24.06 3.96
C LYS A 210 -10.01 -25.03 3.87
N HIS A 211 -10.05 -25.89 2.86
CA HIS A 211 -11.16 -26.85 2.62
C HIS A 211 -10.81 -28.29 2.98
N ASP A 212 -9.67 -28.53 3.60
CA ASP A 212 -9.20 -29.87 4.01
C ASP A 212 -9.19 -30.90 2.86
N VAL A 213 -8.79 -30.44 1.68
CA VAL A 213 -8.73 -31.25 0.45
C VAL A 213 -7.30 -31.68 0.17
N MET A 214 -7.09 -32.97 -0.04
CA MET A 214 -5.80 -33.49 -0.51
C MET A 214 -5.66 -33.31 -2.01
N VAL A 215 -4.55 -32.74 -2.47
CA VAL A 215 -4.17 -32.61 -3.87
C VAL A 215 -2.92 -33.46 -4.10
N SER A 216 -3.03 -34.44 -4.97
CA SER A 216 -1.95 -35.37 -5.34
C SER A 216 -1.43 -35.08 -6.76
#